data_3738c9f5da4846044f9694c498e6c537
#
_entry.id   3738c9f5da4846044f9694c498e6c537
#
_cell.length_a   1.000
_cell.length_b   1.000
_cell.length_c   1.000
_cell.angle_alpha   90.00
_cell.angle_beta   90.00
_cell.angle_gamma   90.00
#
_symmetry.space_group_name_H-M   'P 1'
#
loop_
_entity.id
_entity.type
_entity.pdbx_description
1 polymer ?
#
loop_
_entity_poly.entity_id
_entity_poly.type
_entity_poly.pdbx_seq_one_letter_code
_entity_poly.pdbx_strand_id
1 'polypeptide(L)'
;MSHRREQKEALRRERERREAEAKAGQQRKRLVGIGGAVMIAIVAIAVLVMVAAGSGGGGDGGGVQGSGDTFPSGGSIAEQKQFDLTKAAAAAGCELSSNKATSREHIQDVNQKIKYAENPPTSGKHYAVPAQDGLYEGKPPHDTELVHALEHGRVIIWAKPTLPREARQKIRALFDEDGYQMIVVRRSNMPYDIAATAWSADPTPLGTGRTLACPKWSDNVIDALRAFRDEHRSNGPEPVP
;
A
#
# COMPACT_ATOMS: atom_id res chain seq x y z
N MET A 1 18.63 27.86 29.76
CA MET A 1 18.37 26.39 29.85
C MET A 1 16.89 26.02 29.85
N SER A 2 15.96 26.94 30.07
CA SER A 2 14.50 26.74 30.12
C SER A 2 13.90 26.31 28.76
N HIS A 3 14.19 27.05 27.70
CA HIS A 3 13.56 26.89 26.38
C HIS A 3 13.68 25.46 25.75
N ARG A 4 14.78 24.78 26.01
CA ARG A 4 15.03 23.42 25.49
C ARG A 4 14.24 22.35 26.24
N ARG A 5 13.90 22.60 27.51
CA ARG A 5 13.03 21.70 28.29
C ARG A 5 11.57 21.88 27.88
N GLU A 6 11.12 23.10 27.68
CA GLU A 6 9.76 23.44 27.22
C GLU A 6 9.46 22.84 25.83
N GLN A 7 10.43 22.92 24.89
CA GLN A 7 10.29 22.27 23.58
C GLN A 7 10.17 20.75 23.68
N LYS A 8 10.97 20.11 24.53
CA LYS A 8 10.88 18.64 24.72
C LYS A 8 9.54 18.23 25.34
N GLU A 9 9.03 19.01 26.29
CA GLU A 9 7.73 18.74 26.92
C GLU A 9 6.57 18.96 25.92
N ALA A 10 6.64 19.98 25.09
CA ALA A 10 5.66 20.24 24.05
C ALA A 10 5.59 19.08 23.02
N LEU A 11 6.75 18.62 22.54
CA LEU A 11 6.84 17.47 21.64
C LEU A 11 6.34 16.17 22.27
N ARG A 12 6.58 15.97 23.57
CA ARG A 12 6.09 14.81 24.30
C ARG A 12 4.56 14.82 24.42
N ARG A 13 3.98 15.97 24.79
CA ARG A 13 2.51 16.15 24.86
C ARG A 13 1.84 15.96 23.51
N GLU A 14 2.49 16.42 22.43
CA GLU A 14 1.95 16.24 21.07
C GLU A 14 1.95 14.77 20.65
N ARG A 15 3.01 14.00 20.96
CA ARG A 15 3.05 12.54 20.72
C ARG A 15 1.98 11.81 21.51
N GLU A 16 1.84 12.12 22.80
CA GLU A 16 0.82 11.52 23.67
C GLU A 16 -0.60 11.80 23.15
N ARG A 17 -0.87 13.01 22.63
CA ARG A 17 -2.16 13.33 21.99
C ARG A 17 -2.40 12.53 20.73
N ARG A 18 -1.42 12.44 19.82
CA ARG A 18 -1.53 11.64 18.58
C ARG A 18 -1.77 10.15 18.89
N GLU A 19 -1.07 9.60 19.88
CA GLU A 19 -1.28 8.22 20.32
C GLU A 19 -2.69 8.01 20.93
N ALA A 20 -3.19 8.96 21.71
CA ALA A 20 -4.53 8.90 22.28
C ALA A 20 -5.61 8.99 21.19
N GLU A 21 -5.43 9.87 20.20
CA GLU A 21 -6.32 10.01 19.04
C GLU A 21 -6.33 8.75 18.18
N ALA A 22 -5.17 8.14 17.95
CA ALA A 22 -5.05 6.88 17.22
C ALA A 22 -5.75 5.72 17.93
N LYS A 23 -5.57 5.60 19.27
CA LYS A 23 -6.26 4.60 20.11
C LYS A 23 -7.78 4.81 20.13
N ALA A 24 -8.24 6.07 20.23
CA ALA A 24 -9.66 6.40 20.17
C ALA A 24 -10.27 6.08 18.80
N GLY A 25 -9.53 6.31 17.71
CA GLY A 25 -9.93 5.94 16.36
C GLY A 25 -10.07 4.42 16.19
N GLN A 26 -9.12 3.64 16.73
CA GLN A 26 -9.21 2.17 16.72
C GLN A 26 -10.37 1.64 17.56
N GLN A 27 -10.65 2.23 18.73
CA GLN A 27 -11.79 1.84 19.55
C GLN A 27 -13.12 2.13 18.88
N ARG A 28 -13.26 3.30 18.20
CA ARG A 28 -14.45 3.62 17.40
C ARG A 28 -14.66 2.63 16.24
N LYS A 29 -13.59 2.25 15.53
CA LYS A 29 -13.65 1.23 14.47
C LYS A 29 -14.07 -0.14 15.01
N ARG A 30 -13.61 -0.56 16.19
CA ARG A 30 -14.04 -1.80 16.85
C ARG A 30 -15.50 -1.78 17.25
N LEU A 31 -16.01 -0.67 17.80
CA LEU A 31 -17.41 -0.52 18.19
C LEU A 31 -18.34 -0.49 16.96
N VAL A 32 -17.94 0.18 15.89
CA VAL A 32 -18.68 0.16 14.61
C VAL A 32 -18.66 -1.24 13.99
N GLY A 33 -17.52 -1.97 14.05
CA GLY A 33 -17.42 -3.36 13.57
C GLY A 33 -18.34 -4.32 14.36
N ILE A 34 -18.46 -4.18 15.66
CA ILE A 34 -19.34 -5.01 16.52
C ILE A 34 -20.82 -4.67 16.27
N GLY A 35 -21.16 -3.38 16.15
CA GLY A 35 -22.52 -2.93 15.78
C GLY A 35 -22.94 -3.39 14.40
N GLY A 36 -22.02 -3.39 13.42
CA GLY A 36 -22.24 -3.93 12.07
C GLY A 36 -22.48 -5.44 12.05
N ALA A 37 -21.74 -6.20 12.86
CA ALA A 37 -21.89 -7.66 12.93
C ALA A 37 -23.26 -8.09 13.49
N VAL A 38 -23.80 -7.36 14.45
CA VAL A 38 -25.14 -7.64 15.03
C VAL A 38 -26.26 -7.31 14.01
N MET A 39 -26.14 -6.23 13.25
CA MET A 39 -27.10 -5.90 12.17
C MET A 39 -27.03 -6.90 11.00
N ILE A 40 -25.84 -7.38 10.64
CA ILE A 40 -25.67 -8.40 9.59
C ILE A 40 -26.28 -9.74 9.99
N ALA A 41 -26.22 -10.14 11.27
CA ALA A 41 -26.85 -11.36 11.75
C ALA A 41 -28.39 -11.31 11.66
N ILE A 42 -29.01 -10.17 11.88
CA ILE A 42 -30.48 -9.99 11.77
C ILE A 42 -30.91 -9.97 10.28
N VAL A 43 -30.11 -9.41 9.37
CA VAL A 43 -30.40 -9.38 7.95
C VAL A 43 -30.10 -10.73 7.29
N ALA A 44 -29.11 -11.50 7.76
CA ALA A 44 -28.79 -12.83 7.21
C ALA A 44 -29.91 -13.86 7.44
N ILE A 45 -30.69 -13.75 8.51
CA ILE A 45 -31.86 -14.61 8.75
C ILE A 45 -33.04 -14.26 7.81
N ALA A 46 -33.16 -13.00 7.39
CA ALA A 46 -34.17 -12.57 6.44
C ALA A 46 -33.82 -12.88 4.97
N VAL A 47 -32.51 -12.96 4.63
CA VAL A 47 -32.03 -13.20 3.26
C VAL A 47 -31.92 -14.70 2.92
N LEU A 48 -31.79 -15.58 3.91
CA LEU A 48 -31.78 -17.03 3.68
C LEU A 48 -33.09 -17.57 3.11
N VAL A 49 -34.18 -16.80 3.18
CA VAL A 49 -35.49 -17.12 2.61
C VAL A 49 -35.68 -16.65 1.16
N MET A 50 -34.79 -15.75 0.65
CA MET A 50 -34.92 -15.16 -0.70
C MET A 50 -33.83 -15.56 -1.72
N VAL A 51 -32.80 -16.33 -1.37
CA VAL A 51 -31.70 -16.72 -2.30
C VAL A 51 -31.96 -18.03 -3.03
N ALA A 52 -33.21 -18.44 -3.14
CA ALA A 52 -33.64 -19.45 -4.12
C ALA A 52 -33.98 -18.85 -5.50
N ALA A 53 -33.88 -17.54 -5.70
CA ALA A 53 -34.13 -16.92 -7.01
C ALA A 53 -33.34 -15.62 -7.20
N GLY A 54 -32.31 -15.61 -8.05
CA GLY A 54 -31.90 -14.42 -8.82
C GLY A 54 -30.66 -13.65 -8.40
N SER A 55 -29.74 -13.65 -9.31
CA SER A 55 -28.51 -12.89 -9.54
C SER A 55 -28.50 -11.38 -9.23
N GLY A 56 -27.33 -10.86 -8.84
CA GLY A 56 -26.81 -9.55 -9.31
C GLY A 56 -26.59 -8.46 -8.27
N GLY A 57 -25.39 -7.91 -8.20
CA GLY A 57 -25.15 -6.48 -7.95
C GLY A 57 -24.37 -6.08 -6.72
N GLY A 58 -23.14 -5.67 -6.92
CA GLY A 58 -22.36 -4.53 -6.48
C GLY A 58 -22.38 -4.03 -5.04
N GLY A 59 -21.18 -3.90 -4.47
CA GLY A 59 -20.91 -3.12 -3.25
C GLY A 59 -19.43 -2.82 -3.13
N ASP A 60 -19.11 -1.52 -3.22
CA ASP A 60 -17.77 -0.92 -3.08
C ASP A 60 -17.16 -1.20 -1.71
N GLY A 61 -16.01 -1.80 -1.73
CA GLY A 61 -15.09 -1.88 -0.61
C GLY A 61 -13.77 -2.38 -1.15
N GLY A 62 -12.66 -1.65 -0.91
CA GLY A 62 -11.33 -1.96 -1.39
C GLY A 62 -11.02 -3.43 -1.35
N GLY A 63 -11.31 -4.13 -2.44
CA GLY A 63 -11.47 -5.57 -2.49
C GLY A 63 -10.48 -6.20 -3.43
N VAL A 64 -10.23 -7.45 -3.19
CA VAL A 64 -9.53 -8.38 -4.07
C VAL A 64 -10.13 -8.29 -5.46
N GLN A 65 -9.40 -7.66 -6.39
CA GLN A 65 -9.83 -7.46 -7.77
C GLN A 65 -9.49 -8.69 -8.62
N GLY A 66 -10.44 -9.56 -8.84
CA GLY A 66 -10.29 -10.75 -9.70
C GLY A 66 -10.44 -12.09 -8.97
N SER A 67 -10.85 -13.11 -9.70
CA SER A 67 -11.06 -14.48 -9.20
C SER A 67 -9.83 -15.37 -9.41
N GLY A 68 -8.66 -14.95 -8.93
CA GLY A 68 -7.41 -15.67 -9.18
C GLY A 68 -6.65 -16.04 -7.91
N ASP A 69 -5.91 -17.14 -7.95
CA ASP A 69 -5.00 -17.58 -6.90
C ASP A 69 -3.62 -16.85 -7.00
N THR A 70 -3.63 -15.61 -7.47
CA THR A 70 -2.39 -14.83 -7.67
C THR A 70 -1.71 -14.52 -6.35
N PHE A 71 -2.49 -14.06 -5.38
CA PHE A 71 -2.07 -13.83 -4.01
C PHE A 71 -2.97 -14.65 -3.08
N PRO A 72 -2.69 -15.96 -2.90
CA PRO A 72 -3.58 -16.84 -2.17
C PRO A 72 -3.71 -16.45 -0.70
N SER A 73 -4.87 -16.66 -0.12
CA SER A 73 -5.10 -16.51 1.32
C SER A 73 -4.42 -17.62 2.14
N GLY A 74 -4.48 -17.50 3.48
CA GLY A 74 -3.98 -18.51 4.41
C GLY A 74 -2.49 -18.41 4.73
N GLY A 75 -1.82 -17.35 4.30
CA GLY A 75 -0.48 -17.01 4.76
C GLY A 75 -0.50 -16.33 6.14
N SER A 76 0.64 -16.43 6.83
CA SER A 76 0.91 -15.67 8.04
C SER A 76 2.27 -15.00 7.95
N ILE A 77 2.41 -13.87 8.60
CA ILE A 77 3.66 -13.13 8.72
C ILE A 77 4.01 -12.98 10.19
N ALA A 78 5.30 -13.06 10.50
CA ALA A 78 5.79 -12.87 11.86
C ALA A 78 5.60 -11.41 12.29
N GLU A 79 5.63 -11.17 13.60
CA GLU A 79 5.73 -9.83 14.16
C GLU A 79 6.98 -9.12 13.62
N GLN A 80 6.85 -7.82 13.34
CA GLN A 80 7.95 -7.02 12.79
C GLN A 80 9.10 -6.91 13.80
N LYS A 81 10.29 -7.26 13.37
CA LYS A 81 11.51 -7.21 14.19
C LYS A 81 12.39 -6.02 13.88
N GLN A 82 12.36 -5.52 12.63
CA GLN A 82 13.16 -4.41 12.18
C GLN A 82 12.28 -3.26 11.64
N PHE A 83 12.34 -2.11 12.31
CA PHE A 83 11.55 -0.92 12.00
C PHE A 83 12.34 0.14 11.23
N ASP A 84 13.67 0.11 11.28
CA ASP A 84 14.55 0.99 10.53
C ASP A 84 14.64 0.49 9.09
N LEU A 85 14.21 1.32 8.13
CA LEU A 85 14.15 0.91 6.72
C LEU A 85 15.51 0.48 6.16
N THR A 86 16.58 1.22 6.47
CA THR A 86 17.92 0.91 5.95
C THR A 86 18.40 -0.45 6.45
N LYS A 87 18.19 -0.74 7.73
CA LYS A 87 18.58 -2.02 8.33
C LYS A 87 17.68 -3.16 7.85
N ALA A 88 16.39 -2.93 7.71
CA ALA A 88 15.46 -3.92 7.19
C ALA A 88 15.79 -4.28 5.73
N ALA A 89 16.06 -3.29 4.87
CA ALA A 89 16.48 -3.50 3.50
C ALA A 89 17.80 -4.30 3.43
N ALA A 90 18.80 -3.91 4.21
CA ALA A 90 20.08 -4.63 4.27
C ALA A 90 19.91 -6.09 4.73
N ALA A 91 19.12 -6.34 5.77
CA ALA A 91 18.84 -7.69 6.28
C ALA A 91 18.08 -8.56 5.27
N ALA A 92 17.29 -7.95 4.40
CA ALA A 92 16.55 -8.62 3.32
C ALA A 92 17.38 -8.80 2.03
N GLY A 93 18.57 -8.21 1.94
CA GLY A 93 19.37 -8.16 0.70
C GLY A 93 18.70 -7.30 -0.38
N CYS A 94 17.93 -6.29 0.05
CA CYS A 94 17.27 -5.35 -0.83
C CYS A 94 18.08 -4.05 -0.95
N GLU A 95 17.90 -3.35 -2.07
CA GLU A 95 18.53 -2.06 -2.36
C GLU A 95 17.50 -0.93 -2.24
N LEU A 96 17.91 0.17 -1.64
CA LEU A 96 17.14 1.42 -1.60
C LEU A 96 17.69 2.37 -2.65
N SER A 97 16.81 2.94 -3.45
CA SER A 97 17.18 3.97 -4.41
C SER A 97 16.14 5.10 -4.47
N SER A 98 16.58 6.24 -4.99
CA SER A 98 15.72 7.40 -5.17
C SER A 98 16.09 8.16 -6.44
N ASN A 99 15.06 8.66 -7.15
CA ASN A 99 15.22 9.41 -8.37
C ASN A 99 14.36 10.67 -8.34
N LYS A 100 14.90 11.80 -8.83
CA LYS A 100 14.12 13.03 -8.92
C LYS A 100 12.95 12.84 -9.87
N ALA A 101 11.75 13.19 -9.44
CA ALA A 101 10.61 13.23 -10.30
C ALA A 101 10.79 14.31 -11.40
N THR A 102 10.33 14.01 -12.61
CA THR A 102 10.53 14.89 -13.76
C THR A 102 9.28 15.64 -14.19
N SER A 103 8.10 15.19 -13.76
CA SER A 103 6.81 15.78 -14.13
C SER A 103 5.71 15.32 -13.16
N ARG A 104 4.68 16.15 -13.02
CA ARG A 104 3.38 15.85 -12.40
C ARG A 104 2.24 16.10 -13.38
N GLU A 105 2.52 16.00 -14.68
CA GLU A 105 1.57 16.28 -15.74
C GLU A 105 0.58 15.13 -15.92
N HIS A 106 -0.71 15.46 -15.91
CA HIS A 106 -1.79 14.53 -16.23
C HIS A 106 -1.93 14.34 -17.74
N ILE A 107 -2.02 13.09 -18.19
CA ILE A 107 -2.42 12.73 -19.54
C ILE A 107 -3.91 12.39 -19.59
N GLN A 108 -4.53 12.53 -20.78
CA GLN A 108 -5.97 12.30 -20.95
C GLN A 108 -6.32 10.90 -21.47
N ASP A 109 -5.36 10.19 -22.05
CA ASP A 109 -5.54 8.83 -22.55
C ASP A 109 -4.77 7.84 -21.69
N VAL A 110 -5.49 6.96 -20.99
CA VAL A 110 -4.91 5.91 -20.15
C VAL A 110 -3.99 4.96 -20.93
N ASN A 111 -4.23 4.78 -22.22
CA ASN A 111 -3.44 3.91 -23.09
C ASN A 111 -2.20 4.61 -23.67
N GLN A 112 -2.02 5.90 -23.42
CA GLN A 112 -0.83 6.62 -23.84
C GLN A 112 0.42 5.96 -23.26
N LYS A 113 1.34 5.54 -24.12
CA LYS A 113 2.59 4.90 -23.69
C LYS A 113 3.55 5.96 -23.13
N ILE A 114 3.81 5.86 -21.83
CA ILE A 114 4.84 6.65 -21.16
C ILE A 114 6.06 5.76 -20.92
N LYS A 115 7.23 6.27 -21.30
CA LYS A 115 8.51 5.63 -20.98
C LYS A 115 9.00 6.18 -19.65
N TYR A 116 8.79 5.42 -18.58
CA TYR A 116 9.36 5.75 -17.28
C TYR A 116 10.85 5.43 -17.22
N ALA A 117 11.60 6.17 -16.43
CA ALA A 117 13.03 5.95 -16.24
C ALA A 117 13.31 4.70 -15.41
N GLU A 118 12.44 4.43 -14.42
CA GLU A 118 12.51 3.28 -13.50
C GLU A 118 11.55 2.17 -13.91
N ASN A 119 11.92 0.95 -13.53
CA ASN A 119 11.06 -0.23 -13.66
C ASN A 119 11.13 -1.10 -12.40
N PRO A 120 10.11 -1.05 -11.52
CA PRO A 120 8.81 -0.37 -11.67
C PRO A 120 8.88 1.16 -11.61
N PRO A 121 7.88 1.87 -12.17
CA PRO A 121 7.85 3.33 -12.15
C PRO A 121 7.64 3.88 -10.74
N THR A 122 8.19 5.08 -10.49
CA THR A 122 8.11 5.76 -9.18
C THR A 122 7.45 7.13 -9.25
N SER A 123 7.46 7.77 -10.43
CA SER A 123 6.98 9.15 -10.62
C SER A 123 6.90 9.48 -12.12
N GLY A 124 6.37 10.65 -12.46
CA GLY A 124 6.36 11.17 -13.83
C GLY A 124 4.95 11.44 -14.36
N LYS A 125 4.84 11.66 -15.69
CA LYS A 125 3.53 11.87 -16.33
C LYS A 125 2.61 10.68 -16.09
N HIS A 126 1.33 10.96 -15.77
CA HIS A 126 0.39 9.91 -15.39
C HIS A 126 -1.04 10.25 -15.81
N TYR A 127 -1.92 9.26 -15.82
CA TYR A 127 -3.32 9.42 -16.18
C TYR A 127 -4.08 10.18 -15.09
N ALA A 128 -5.09 10.97 -15.49
CA ALA A 128 -5.84 11.84 -14.58
C ALA A 128 -6.69 11.11 -13.52
N VAL A 129 -6.89 9.79 -13.65
CA VAL A 129 -7.61 8.98 -12.66
C VAL A 129 -6.64 8.00 -12.01
N PRO A 130 -6.44 8.03 -10.68
CA PRO A 130 -5.55 7.11 -10.00
C PRO A 130 -6.12 5.70 -9.88
N ALA A 131 -5.23 4.71 -9.79
CA ALA A 131 -5.60 3.37 -9.36
C ALA A 131 -6.12 3.39 -7.91
N GLN A 132 -7.13 2.57 -7.64
CA GLN A 132 -7.67 2.40 -6.28
C GLN A 132 -6.76 1.53 -5.42
N ASP A 133 -6.82 1.74 -4.09
CA ASP A 133 -6.15 0.86 -3.13
C ASP A 133 -6.67 -0.56 -3.28
N GLY A 134 -5.79 -1.54 -3.16
CA GLY A 134 -6.22 -2.93 -3.25
C GLY A 134 -5.12 -3.91 -3.65
N LEU A 135 -5.47 -5.19 -3.54
CA LEU A 135 -4.65 -6.30 -4.00
C LEU A 135 -5.27 -6.83 -5.30
N TYR A 136 -4.54 -6.67 -6.41
CA TYR A 136 -5.02 -6.97 -7.75
C TYR A 136 -4.69 -8.42 -8.14
N GLU A 137 -5.70 -9.29 -8.09
CA GLU A 137 -5.60 -10.71 -8.47
C GLU A 137 -5.58 -10.91 -10.00
N GLY A 138 -6.25 -10.02 -10.73
CA GLY A 138 -6.38 -10.05 -12.18
C GLY A 138 -5.36 -9.22 -12.92
N LYS A 139 -5.81 -8.57 -14.00
CA LYS A 139 -5.01 -7.61 -14.75
C LYS A 139 -4.71 -6.39 -13.87
N PRO A 140 -3.43 -6.01 -13.70
CA PRO A 140 -3.10 -4.79 -12.96
C PRO A 140 -3.61 -3.54 -13.70
N PRO A 141 -3.84 -2.43 -13.00
CA PRO A 141 -4.05 -1.12 -13.61
C PRO A 141 -2.89 -0.73 -14.55
N HIS A 142 -3.11 0.25 -15.40
CA HIS A 142 -2.04 0.78 -16.23
C HIS A 142 -0.96 1.47 -15.36
N ASP A 143 0.30 1.43 -15.79
CA ASP A 143 1.39 2.11 -15.07
C ASP A 143 1.06 3.58 -14.84
N THR A 144 0.34 4.22 -15.76
CA THR A 144 -0.07 5.62 -15.65
C THR A 144 -1.08 5.87 -14.52
N GLU A 145 -1.99 4.95 -14.25
CA GLU A 145 -2.93 5.01 -13.10
C GLU A 145 -2.19 4.74 -11.79
N LEU A 146 -1.25 3.79 -11.81
CA LEU A 146 -0.43 3.44 -10.66
C LEU A 146 0.50 4.60 -10.26
N VAL A 147 1.11 5.29 -11.23
CA VAL A 147 1.95 6.47 -10.94
C VAL A 147 1.13 7.61 -10.34
N HIS A 148 -0.12 7.81 -10.76
CA HIS A 148 -1.01 8.78 -10.13
C HIS A 148 -1.32 8.39 -8.67
N ALA A 149 -1.56 7.12 -8.39
CA ALA A 149 -1.75 6.65 -7.02
C ALA A 149 -0.50 6.91 -6.14
N LEU A 150 0.71 6.77 -6.70
CA LEU A 150 1.96 7.15 -6.00
C LEU A 150 2.00 8.65 -5.68
N GLU A 151 1.54 9.53 -6.59
CA GLU A 151 1.45 10.97 -6.34
C GLU A 151 0.57 11.29 -5.14
N HIS A 152 -0.49 10.50 -4.94
CA HIS A 152 -1.40 10.60 -3.80
C HIS A 152 -0.87 9.91 -2.52
N GLY A 153 0.40 9.52 -2.49
CA GLY A 153 1.06 8.96 -1.31
C GLY A 153 0.81 7.48 -1.08
N ARG A 154 0.28 6.74 -2.06
CA ARG A 154 0.18 5.29 -1.99
C ARG A 154 1.56 4.65 -2.09
N VAL A 155 1.71 3.50 -1.45
CA VAL A 155 2.84 2.60 -1.64
C VAL A 155 2.39 1.44 -2.51
N ILE A 156 3.16 1.13 -3.57
CA ILE A 156 2.84 0.03 -4.46
C ILE A 156 3.86 -1.09 -4.29
N ILE A 157 3.38 -2.29 -4.01
CA ILE A 157 4.17 -3.53 -3.98
C ILE A 157 4.02 -4.23 -5.32
N TRP A 158 5.15 -4.49 -5.96
CA TRP A 158 5.27 -5.15 -7.25
C TRP A 158 5.87 -6.52 -7.06
N ALA A 159 5.13 -7.56 -7.39
CA ALA A 159 5.53 -8.94 -7.21
C ALA A 159 5.69 -9.67 -8.54
N LYS A 160 6.80 -10.39 -8.75
CA LYS A 160 6.91 -11.30 -9.90
C LYS A 160 5.87 -12.41 -9.82
N PRO A 161 5.20 -12.76 -10.93
CA PRO A 161 4.28 -13.90 -10.97
C PRO A 161 4.94 -15.24 -10.62
N THR A 162 6.26 -15.34 -10.80
CA THR A 162 7.06 -16.55 -10.54
C THR A 162 7.44 -16.74 -9.08
N LEU A 163 7.07 -15.81 -8.19
CA LEU A 163 7.29 -16.00 -6.76
C LEU A 163 6.62 -17.28 -6.25
N PRO A 164 7.25 -18.01 -5.31
CA PRO A 164 6.65 -19.17 -4.66
C PRO A 164 5.28 -18.84 -4.07
N ARG A 165 4.38 -19.84 -4.01
CA ARG A 165 3.03 -19.67 -3.43
C ARG A 165 3.09 -19.09 -2.02
N GLU A 166 3.99 -19.60 -1.17
CA GLU A 166 4.17 -19.12 0.20
C GLU A 166 4.56 -17.64 0.26
N ALA A 167 5.48 -17.18 -0.60
CA ALA A 167 5.84 -15.77 -0.71
C ALA A 167 4.63 -14.89 -1.05
N ARG A 168 3.81 -15.33 -2.02
CA ARG A 168 2.59 -14.62 -2.43
C ARG A 168 1.53 -14.61 -1.33
N GLN A 169 1.43 -15.67 -0.54
CA GLN A 169 0.58 -15.74 0.65
C GLN A 169 1.05 -14.74 1.74
N LYS A 170 2.36 -14.62 1.95
CA LYS A 170 2.93 -13.64 2.91
C LYS A 170 2.70 -12.20 2.44
N ILE A 171 2.81 -11.93 1.13
CA ILE A 171 2.47 -10.61 0.55
C ILE A 171 0.98 -10.31 0.78
N ARG A 172 0.10 -11.29 0.61
CA ARG A 172 -1.32 -11.15 0.91
C ARG A 172 -1.55 -10.85 2.39
N ALA A 173 -0.90 -11.58 3.28
CA ALA A 173 -1.01 -11.38 4.73
C ALA A 173 -0.51 -9.98 5.16
N LEU A 174 0.53 -9.44 4.49
CA LEU A 174 0.99 -8.07 4.69
C LEU A 174 -0.07 -7.05 4.28
N PHE A 175 -0.75 -7.25 3.16
CA PHE A 175 -1.86 -6.39 2.74
C PHE A 175 -3.06 -6.49 3.70
N ASP A 176 -3.41 -7.70 4.13
CA ASP A 176 -4.51 -7.93 5.07
C ASP A 176 -4.22 -7.37 6.48
N GLU A 177 -2.92 -7.25 6.85
CA GLU A 177 -2.50 -6.60 8.11
C GLU A 177 -2.82 -5.10 8.12
N ASP A 178 -2.44 -4.39 7.05
CA ASP A 178 -2.68 -2.96 6.89
C ASP A 178 -2.58 -2.57 5.40
N GLY A 179 -3.69 -2.63 4.69
CA GLY A 179 -3.81 -2.29 3.27
C GLY A 179 -4.14 -0.82 2.98
N TYR A 180 -4.22 0.03 4.01
CA TYR A 180 -4.52 1.46 3.82
C TYR A 180 -3.46 2.14 2.96
N GLN A 181 -3.91 2.86 1.92
CA GLN A 181 -3.04 3.50 0.92
C GLN A 181 -1.95 2.56 0.37
N MET A 182 -2.31 1.32 0.13
CA MET A 182 -1.42 0.31 -0.43
C MET A 182 -2.05 -0.35 -1.64
N ILE A 183 -1.23 -0.60 -2.65
CA ILE A 183 -1.59 -1.32 -3.86
C ILE A 183 -0.62 -2.49 -4.02
N VAL A 184 -1.14 -3.66 -4.32
CA VAL A 184 -0.33 -4.85 -4.62
C VAL A 184 -0.66 -5.35 -6.01
N VAL A 185 0.36 -5.43 -6.88
CA VAL A 185 0.19 -5.84 -8.28
C VAL A 185 1.28 -6.82 -8.73
N ARG A 186 0.96 -7.58 -9.79
CA ARG A 186 1.95 -8.41 -10.50
C ARG A 186 2.71 -7.59 -11.53
N ARG A 187 4.03 -7.86 -11.68
CA ARG A 187 4.84 -7.32 -12.76
C ARG A 187 5.86 -8.35 -13.25
N SER A 188 5.73 -8.76 -14.51
CA SER A 188 6.57 -9.83 -15.07
C SER A 188 7.97 -9.36 -15.48
N ASN A 189 8.07 -8.15 -16.06
CA ASN A 189 9.28 -7.64 -16.71
C ASN A 189 10.06 -6.67 -15.83
N MET A 190 10.28 -7.02 -14.57
CA MET A 190 11.20 -6.30 -13.68
C MET A 190 12.40 -7.20 -13.30
N PRO A 191 13.57 -6.62 -13.01
CA PRO A 191 14.78 -7.41 -12.66
C PRO A 191 14.73 -8.01 -11.24
N TYR A 192 13.77 -7.60 -10.41
CA TYR A 192 13.62 -8.00 -9.01
C TYR A 192 12.54 -9.07 -8.84
N ASP A 193 12.66 -9.90 -7.81
CA ASP A 193 11.57 -10.82 -7.42
C ASP A 193 10.40 -10.03 -6.83
N ILE A 194 10.70 -8.99 -6.07
CA ILE A 194 9.73 -8.06 -5.49
C ILE A 194 10.33 -6.66 -5.35
N ALA A 195 9.50 -5.64 -5.49
CA ALA A 195 9.88 -4.26 -5.24
C ALA A 195 8.74 -3.51 -4.56
N ALA A 196 9.05 -2.42 -3.87
CA ALA A 196 8.08 -1.43 -3.46
C ALA A 196 8.46 -0.05 -4.00
N THR A 197 7.47 0.75 -4.40
CA THR A 197 7.68 2.11 -4.88
C THR A 197 6.77 3.09 -4.15
N ALA A 198 7.25 4.32 -4.00
CA ALA A 198 6.54 5.46 -3.48
C ALA A 198 6.98 6.74 -4.20
N TRP A 199 6.19 7.79 -4.08
CA TRP A 199 6.55 9.12 -4.55
C TRP A 199 6.46 10.09 -3.38
N SER A 200 7.60 10.56 -2.88
CA SER A 200 7.69 11.50 -1.75
C SER A 200 7.61 12.94 -2.23
N ALA A 201 6.92 13.81 -1.50
CA ALA A 201 6.74 15.23 -1.82
C ALA A 201 8.06 16.04 -1.81
N ASP A 202 9.07 15.58 -1.09
CA ASP A 202 10.32 16.29 -0.91
C ASP A 202 11.37 15.87 -1.94
N PRO A 203 12.09 16.84 -2.55
CA PRO A 203 11.87 18.30 -2.50
C PRO A 203 10.73 18.76 -3.40
N THR A 204 9.98 19.75 -2.94
CA THR A 204 8.96 20.40 -3.77
C THR A 204 9.57 21.12 -4.98
N PRO A 205 8.86 21.33 -6.12
CA PRO A 205 7.46 20.97 -6.32
C PRO A 205 7.24 19.55 -6.88
N LEU A 206 8.27 18.87 -7.37
CA LEU A 206 8.12 17.61 -8.09
C LEU A 206 8.28 16.37 -7.20
N GLY A 207 9.05 16.49 -6.12
CA GLY A 207 9.31 15.37 -5.22
C GLY A 207 10.34 14.36 -5.74
N THR A 208 10.36 13.20 -5.09
CA THR A 208 11.34 12.14 -5.33
C THR A 208 10.65 10.79 -5.40
N GLY A 209 10.86 10.05 -6.48
CA GLY A 209 10.52 8.63 -6.55
C GLY A 209 11.42 7.80 -5.64
N ARG A 210 10.84 6.88 -4.88
CA ARG A 210 11.50 5.99 -3.93
C ARG A 210 11.31 4.55 -4.35
N THR A 211 12.35 3.74 -4.21
CA THR A 211 12.29 2.30 -4.53
C THR A 211 13.00 1.49 -3.46
N LEU A 212 12.34 0.43 -3.03
CA LEU A 212 12.93 -0.73 -2.37
C LEU A 212 12.93 -1.86 -3.41
N ALA A 213 14.09 -2.36 -3.79
CA ALA A 213 14.26 -3.39 -4.80
C ALA A 213 14.90 -4.63 -4.18
N CYS A 214 14.20 -5.77 -4.20
CA CYS A 214 14.69 -7.03 -3.65
C CYS A 214 14.93 -8.01 -4.80
N PRO A 215 16.20 -8.23 -5.20
CA PRO A 215 16.55 -9.13 -6.30
C PRO A 215 16.08 -10.56 -6.06
N LYS A 216 16.05 -11.00 -4.79
CA LYS A 216 15.60 -12.31 -4.34
C LYS A 216 14.62 -12.19 -3.19
N TRP A 217 13.61 -13.06 -3.20
CA TRP A 217 12.70 -13.21 -2.07
C TRP A 217 13.40 -13.87 -0.88
N SER A 218 13.14 -13.37 0.32
CA SER A 218 13.44 -14.00 1.62
C SER A 218 12.39 -13.56 2.64
N ASP A 219 12.29 -14.22 3.78
CA ASP A 219 11.32 -13.85 4.81
C ASP A 219 11.58 -12.47 5.43
N ASN A 220 12.83 -12.02 5.42
CA ASN A 220 13.18 -10.67 5.88
C ASN A 220 12.62 -9.56 4.99
N VAL A 221 12.20 -9.88 3.76
CA VAL A 221 11.57 -8.92 2.83
C VAL A 221 10.29 -8.34 3.41
N ILE A 222 9.55 -9.10 4.23
CA ILE A 222 8.32 -8.60 4.85
C ILE A 222 8.60 -7.41 5.79
N ASP A 223 9.65 -7.50 6.62
CA ASP A 223 10.03 -6.37 7.48
C ASP A 223 10.50 -5.16 6.66
N ALA A 224 11.22 -5.39 5.56
CA ALA A 224 11.65 -4.31 4.67
C ALA A 224 10.45 -3.63 3.97
N LEU A 225 9.45 -4.40 3.53
CA LEU A 225 8.22 -3.86 2.94
C LEU A 225 7.39 -3.07 3.96
N ARG A 226 7.27 -3.55 5.20
CA ARG A 226 6.61 -2.81 6.28
C ARG A 226 7.31 -1.48 6.57
N ALA A 227 8.63 -1.52 6.76
CA ALA A 227 9.42 -0.34 7.04
C ALA A 227 9.33 0.69 5.90
N PHE A 228 9.37 0.23 4.63
CA PHE A 228 9.20 1.09 3.45
C PHE A 228 7.80 1.70 3.39
N ARG A 229 6.75 0.89 3.62
CA ARG A 229 5.37 1.35 3.69
C ARG A 229 5.22 2.45 4.75
N ASP A 230 5.69 2.19 5.96
CA ASP A 230 5.48 3.06 7.11
C ASP A 230 6.29 4.37 7.01
N GLU A 231 7.44 4.36 6.31
CA GLU A 231 8.24 5.56 6.07
C GLU A 231 7.67 6.44 4.96
N HIS A 232 7.11 5.84 3.90
CA HIS A 232 6.77 6.59 2.68
C HIS A 232 5.28 6.79 2.44
N ARG A 233 4.40 6.01 3.07
CA ARG A 233 2.96 6.13 2.92
C ARG A 233 2.45 7.49 3.37
N SER A 234 1.47 8.04 2.67
CA SER A 234 0.85 9.36 2.90
C SER A 234 1.80 10.56 2.73
N ASN A 235 2.96 10.37 2.13
CA ASN A 235 3.97 11.41 1.90
C ASN A 235 4.03 11.87 0.44
N GLY A 236 2.97 11.67 -0.34
CA GLY A 236 2.90 12.03 -1.74
C GLY A 236 2.91 13.54 -2.00
N PRO A 237 3.33 13.97 -3.21
CA PRO A 237 3.30 15.38 -3.60
C PRO A 237 1.91 16.00 -3.63
N GLU A 238 0.88 15.19 -3.79
CA GLU A 238 -0.53 15.59 -3.74
C GLU A 238 -1.28 14.72 -2.74
N PRO A 239 -1.18 15.04 -1.43
CA PRO A 239 -1.85 14.28 -0.41
C PRO A 239 -3.36 14.47 -0.52
N VAL A 240 -4.07 13.37 -0.82
CA VAL A 240 -5.53 13.29 -0.75
C VAL A 240 -5.92 12.27 0.30
N PRO A 241 -7.02 12.50 1.04
CA PRO A 241 -7.48 11.61 2.08
C PRO A 241 -7.90 10.22 1.55
#